data_bbb528ae48d60a85e3bac6783f260a13
#
_entry.id   bbb528ae48d60a85e3bac6783f260a13
#
_cell.length_a   1.000
_cell.length_b   1.000
_cell.length_c   1.000
_cell.angle_alpha   90.00
_cell.angle_beta   90.00
_cell.angle_gamma   90.00
#
_symmetry.space_group_name_H-M   'P 1'
#
loop_
_entity.id
_entity.type
_entity.pdbx_description
1 polymer ?
#
loop_
_entity_poly.entity_id
_entity_poly.type
_entity_poly.pdbx_seq_one_letter_code
_entity_poly.pdbx_strand_id
1 'polypeptide(L)'
;MVSCGDPTVSYWKKAADINTEYSEKSDVLVQRLLKLKKNPTLPGLEESSRDAADLLRERDEELADLSTKNVDPAVTAYVEEDRKLFARGMELAERYQQYFEKYLKGGPDFTPDPSRAVAHIGRGRQEIRKILAEARKLEERAEMLRKEKSAELEQELPPLHFRLPELKQLLSSR
;
A
#
# COMPACT_ATOMS: atom_id res chain seq x y z
N MET A 1 -16.62 -25.11 -28.03
CA MET A 1 -16.97 -24.85 -26.64
C MET A 1 -15.97 -23.80 -26.16
N VAL A 2 -16.41 -22.57 -25.92
CA VAL A 2 -15.58 -21.57 -25.31
C VAL A 2 -15.42 -22.03 -23.85
N SER A 3 -14.25 -22.49 -23.48
CA SER A 3 -13.88 -22.72 -22.08
C SER A 3 -14.03 -21.39 -21.37
N CYS A 4 -15.13 -21.17 -20.67
CA CYS A 4 -15.19 -20.08 -19.68
C CYS A 4 -14.10 -20.40 -18.67
N GLY A 5 -13.04 -19.60 -18.69
CA GLY A 5 -11.92 -19.76 -17.75
C GLY A 5 -12.45 -19.77 -16.31
N ASP A 6 -11.77 -20.50 -15.44
CA ASP A 6 -12.10 -20.57 -14.01
C ASP A 6 -12.21 -19.15 -13.42
N PRO A 7 -13.35 -18.80 -12.78
CA PRO A 7 -13.54 -17.46 -12.18
C PRO A 7 -12.46 -17.10 -11.17
N THR A 8 -11.95 -18.07 -10.42
CA THR A 8 -10.86 -17.88 -9.46
C THR A 8 -9.57 -17.48 -10.15
N VAL A 9 -9.21 -18.14 -11.26
CA VAL A 9 -8.04 -17.81 -12.07
C VAL A 9 -8.16 -16.41 -12.67
N SER A 10 -9.34 -16.07 -13.21
CA SER A 10 -9.59 -14.75 -13.80
C SER A 10 -9.48 -13.64 -12.75
N TYR A 11 -10.07 -13.84 -11.58
CA TYR A 11 -10.00 -12.91 -10.46
C TYR A 11 -8.56 -12.76 -9.97
N TRP A 12 -7.86 -13.90 -9.76
CA TRP A 12 -6.47 -13.90 -9.32
C TRP A 12 -5.56 -13.08 -10.22
N LYS A 13 -5.64 -13.34 -11.54
CA LYS A 13 -4.81 -12.64 -12.52
C LYS A 13 -5.06 -11.14 -12.50
N LYS A 14 -6.32 -10.70 -12.48
CA LYS A 14 -6.67 -9.28 -12.41
C LYS A 14 -6.16 -8.63 -11.13
N ALA A 15 -6.34 -9.27 -9.98
CA ALA A 15 -5.84 -8.75 -8.70
C ALA A 15 -4.30 -8.69 -8.68
N ALA A 16 -3.62 -9.68 -9.26
CA ALA A 16 -2.17 -9.69 -9.41
C ALA A 16 -1.66 -8.57 -10.34
N ASP A 17 -2.35 -8.33 -11.45
CA ASP A 17 -2.01 -7.26 -12.41
C ASP A 17 -2.14 -5.88 -11.73
N ILE A 18 -3.25 -5.63 -11.01
CA ILE A 18 -3.45 -4.41 -10.20
C ILE A 18 -2.30 -4.26 -9.20
N ASN A 19 -2.03 -5.30 -8.41
CA ASN A 19 -0.97 -5.24 -7.40
C ASN A 19 0.42 -5.01 -8.00
N THR A 20 0.70 -5.55 -9.18
CA THR A 20 1.96 -5.33 -9.90
C THR A 20 2.08 -3.88 -10.35
N GLU A 21 1.04 -3.34 -11.01
CA GLU A 21 1.01 -1.95 -11.48
C GLU A 21 1.24 -0.96 -10.33
N TYR A 22 0.49 -1.13 -9.24
CA TYR A 22 0.61 -0.23 -8.09
C TYR A 22 1.91 -0.44 -7.30
N SER A 23 2.53 -1.62 -7.36
CA SER A 23 3.89 -1.84 -6.83
C SER A 23 4.92 -1.02 -7.61
N GLU A 24 4.82 -0.97 -8.93
CA GLU A 24 5.71 -0.17 -9.79
C GLU A 24 5.51 1.34 -9.53
N LYS A 25 4.27 1.80 -9.42
CA LYS A 25 3.96 3.20 -9.04
C LYS A 25 4.52 3.54 -7.65
N SER A 26 4.43 2.61 -6.70
CA SER A 26 4.99 2.76 -5.35
C SER A 26 6.51 2.86 -5.35
N ASP A 27 7.21 2.13 -6.23
CA ASP A 27 8.66 2.24 -6.38
C ASP A 27 9.08 3.67 -6.73
N VAL A 28 8.39 4.31 -7.67
CA VAL A 28 8.64 5.70 -8.07
C VAL A 28 8.45 6.64 -6.89
N LEU A 29 7.38 6.47 -6.12
CA LEU A 29 7.11 7.28 -4.93
C LEU A 29 8.20 7.11 -3.86
N VAL A 30 8.63 5.87 -3.61
CA VAL A 30 9.70 5.57 -2.65
C VAL A 30 11.02 6.21 -3.07
N GLN A 31 11.38 6.18 -4.34
CA GLN A 31 12.58 6.86 -4.86
C GLN A 31 12.51 8.38 -4.65
N ARG A 32 11.33 9.00 -4.83
CA ARG A 32 11.10 10.41 -4.52
C ARG A 32 11.29 10.69 -3.02
N LEU A 33 10.70 9.87 -2.16
CA LEU A 33 10.83 9.98 -0.70
C LEU A 33 12.28 9.82 -0.22
N LEU A 34 13.07 8.93 -0.85
CA LEU A 34 14.49 8.77 -0.54
C LEU A 34 15.31 10.03 -0.90
N LYS A 35 14.97 10.70 -2.00
CA LYS A 35 15.57 11.98 -2.36
C LYS A 35 15.18 13.07 -1.36
N LEU A 36 13.90 13.13 -1.01
CA LEU A 36 13.36 14.10 -0.05
C LEU A 36 13.93 13.90 1.36
N LYS A 37 14.25 12.66 1.77
CA LYS A 37 14.92 12.36 3.04
C LYS A 37 16.29 13.05 3.17
N LYS A 38 17.00 13.26 2.05
CA LYS A 38 18.30 13.96 2.03
C LYS A 38 18.14 15.47 2.21
N ASN A 39 17.12 16.06 1.60
CA ASN A 39 16.82 17.49 1.65
C ASN A 39 15.30 17.67 1.86
N PRO A 40 14.81 17.52 3.12
CA PRO A 40 13.38 17.56 3.39
C PRO A 40 12.82 18.97 3.22
N THR A 41 11.72 19.08 2.49
CA THR A 41 10.92 20.30 2.36
C THR A 41 9.48 20.02 2.74
N LEU A 42 8.81 20.99 3.39
CA LEU A 42 7.40 20.81 3.76
C LEU A 42 6.49 20.57 2.56
N PRO A 43 6.60 21.34 1.45
CA PRO A 43 5.82 21.06 0.25
C PRO A 43 6.05 19.65 -0.30
N GLY A 44 7.31 19.19 -0.34
CA GLY A 44 7.61 17.85 -0.83
C GLY A 44 7.08 16.74 0.09
N LEU A 45 7.03 16.95 1.41
CA LEU A 45 6.43 16.00 2.36
C LEU A 45 4.90 15.97 2.22
N GLU A 46 4.25 17.11 2.05
CA GLU A 46 2.82 17.20 1.79
C GLU A 46 2.44 16.50 0.48
N GLU A 47 3.11 16.85 -0.62
CA GLU A 47 2.90 16.25 -1.93
C GLU A 47 3.10 14.73 -1.91
N SER A 48 4.19 14.26 -1.32
CA SER A 48 4.46 12.81 -1.23
C SER A 48 3.44 12.07 -0.38
N SER A 49 2.89 12.70 0.67
CA SER A 49 1.85 12.12 1.50
C SER A 49 0.53 12.03 0.74
N ARG A 50 0.18 13.04 -0.05
CA ARG A 50 -0.98 13.05 -0.93
C ARG A 50 -0.87 11.96 -2.00
N ASP A 51 0.26 11.92 -2.70
CA ASP A 51 0.49 10.91 -3.75
C ASP A 51 0.43 9.49 -3.20
N ALA A 52 0.90 9.26 -1.96
CA ALA A 52 0.78 7.96 -1.30
C ALA A 52 -0.67 7.60 -0.96
N ALA A 53 -1.47 8.57 -0.48
CA ALA A 53 -2.88 8.34 -0.20
C ALA A 53 -3.66 8.05 -1.48
N ASP A 54 -3.43 8.83 -2.53
CA ASP A 54 -4.11 8.67 -3.82
C ASP A 54 -3.78 7.32 -4.46
N LEU A 55 -2.50 6.94 -4.47
CA LEU A 55 -2.06 5.63 -4.97
C LEU A 55 -2.76 4.46 -4.26
N LEU A 56 -2.84 4.49 -2.94
CA LEU A 56 -3.47 3.41 -2.17
C LEU A 56 -4.99 3.41 -2.33
N ARG A 57 -5.62 4.59 -2.52
CA ARG A 57 -7.05 4.72 -2.78
C ARG A 57 -7.42 4.16 -4.15
N GLU A 58 -6.73 4.57 -5.20
CA GLU A 58 -6.95 4.08 -6.56
C GLU A 58 -6.82 2.55 -6.63
N ARG A 59 -5.76 2.00 -6.02
CA ARG A 59 -5.58 0.56 -5.92
C ARG A 59 -6.75 -0.13 -5.21
N ASP A 60 -7.22 0.42 -4.09
CA ASP A 60 -8.33 -0.16 -3.34
C ASP A 60 -9.63 -0.16 -4.15
N GLU A 61 -9.91 0.92 -4.86
CA GLU A 61 -11.07 1.06 -5.74
C GLU A 61 -11.04 0.02 -6.86
N GLU A 62 -9.90 -0.15 -7.55
CA GLU A 62 -9.78 -1.15 -8.62
C GLU A 62 -9.95 -2.59 -8.09
N LEU A 63 -9.39 -2.92 -6.92
CA LEU A 63 -9.58 -4.22 -6.29
C LEU A 63 -11.04 -4.44 -5.83
N ALA A 64 -11.71 -3.38 -5.36
CA ALA A 64 -13.12 -3.42 -4.96
C ALA A 64 -14.05 -3.74 -6.11
N ASP A 65 -13.73 -3.25 -7.31
CA ASP A 65 -14.54 -3.42 -8.52
C ASP A 65 -14.45 -4.84 -9.11
N LEU A 66 -13.54 -5.67 -8.61
CA LEU A 66 -13.43 -7.06 -9.08
C LEU A 66 -14.62 -7.90 -8.63
N SER A 67 -15.28 -8.55 -9.59
CA SER A 67 -16.39 -9.46 -9.28
C SER A 67 -15.93 -10.70 -8.52
N THR A 68 -16.48 -10.92 -7.35
CA THR A 68 -16.20 -12.10 -6.49
C THR A 68 -17.12 -13.28 -6.75
N LYS A 69 -18.00 -13.18 -7.76
CA LYS A 69 -18.98 -14.23 -8.06
C LYS A 69 -18.28 -15.54 -8.49
N ASN A 70 -18.54 -16.61 -7.76
CA ASN A 70 -17.95 -17.94 -7.97
C ASN A 70 -16.41 -17.99 -7.83
N VAL A 71 -15.82 -17.04 -7.14
CA VAL A 71 -14.39 -17.04 -6.79
C VAL A 71 -14.18 -17.82 -5.51
N ASP A 72 -13.08 -18.54 -5.41
CA ASP A 72 -12.69 -19.24 -4.18
C ASP A 72 -12.70 -18.30 -2.97
N PRO A 73 -13.40 -18.66 -1.88
CA PRO A 73 -13.47 -17.80 -0.69
C PRO A 73 -12.12 -17.51 -0.03
N ALA A 74 -11.13 -18.40 -0.12
CA ALA A 74 -9.81 -18.16 0.46
C ALA A 74 -9.07 -17.05 -0.29
N VAL A 75 -9.25 -16.97 -1.62
CA VAL A 75 -8.64 -15.94 -2.46
C VAL A 75 -9.29 -14.58 -2.20
N THR A 76 -10.62 -14.52 -2.15
CA THR A 76 -11.33 -13.26 -1.86
C THR A 76 -11.05 -12.77 -0.43
N ALA A 77 -10.99 -13.68 0.56
CA ALA A 77 -10.64 -13.32 1.93
C ALA A 77 -9.22 -12.75 2.04
N TYR A 78 -8.26 -13.32 1.30
CA TYR A 78 -6.90 -12.77 1.26
C TYR A 78 -6.88 -11.35 0.69
N VAL A 79 -7.52 -11.10 -0.46
CA VAL A 79 -7.55 -9.77 -1.09
C VAL A 79 -8.24 -8.75 -0.17
N GLU A 80 -9.31 -9.14 0.50
CA GLU A 80 -10.00 -8.27 1.46
C GLU A 80 -9.14 -7.92 2.69
N GLU A 81 -8.34 -8.86 3.19
CA GLU A 81 -7.41 -8.60 4.30
C GLU A 81 -6.27 -7.68 3.86
N ASP A 82 -5.75 -7.88 2.66
CA ASP A 82 -4.75 -7.01 2.03
C ASP A 82 -5.28 -5.58 1.86
N ARG A 83 -6.48 -5.41 1.34
CA ARG A 83 -7.16 -4.11 1.22
C ARG A 83 -7.30 -3.42 2.58
N LYS A 84 -7.76 -4.12 3.63
CA LYS A 84 -7.89 -3.58 4.99
C LYS A 84 -6.55 -3.13 5.58
N LEU A 85 -5.48 -3.87 5.32
CA LEU A 85 -4.16 -3.47 5.77
C LEU A 85 -3.71 -2.16 5.11
N PHE A 86 -3.86 -2.05 3.80
CA PHE A 86 -3.40 -0.87 3.06
C PHE A 86 -4.34 0.34 3.22
N ALA A 87 -5.62 0.15 3.55
CA ALA A 87 -6.50 1.23 3.98
C ALA A 87 -5.94 1.97 5.21
N ARG A 88 -5.32 1.27 6.16
CA ARG A 88 -4.62 1.89 7.30
C ARG A 88 -3.41 2.73 6.86
N GLY A 89 -2.71 2.28 5.81
CA GLY A 89 -1.62 3.04 5.19
C GLY A 89 -2.11 4.32 4.52
N MET A 90 -3.22 4.26 3.82
CA MET A 90 -3.90 5.39 3.19
C MET A 90 -4.33 6.44 4.24
N GLU A 91 -5.04 6.01 5.28
CA GLU A 91 -5.45 6.90 6.40
C GLU A 91 -4.25 7.58 7.07
N LEU A 92 -3.13 6.86 7.19
CA LEU A 92 -1.90 7.43 7.73
C LEU A 92 -1.34 8.50 6.80
N ALA A 93 -1.28 8.24 5.50
CA ALA A 93 -0.81 9.19 4.50
C ALA A 93 -1.67 10.45 4.45
N GLU A 94 -3.00 10.32 4.50
CA GLU A 94 -3.96 11.45 4.56
C GLU A 94 -3.76 12.30 5.82
N ARG A 95 -3.56 11.67 6.98
CA ARG A 95 -3.25 12.40 8.23
C ARG A 95 -1.97 13.21 8.13
N TYR A 96 -0.94 12.67 7.44
CA TYR A 96 0.31 13.39 7.20
C TYR A 96 0.15 14.52 6.21
N GLN A 97 -0.58 14.30 5.12
CA GLN A 97 -0.91 15.35 4.16
C GLN A 97 -1.58 16.53 4.87
N GLN A 98 -2.66 16.28 5.63
CA GLN A 98 -3.39 17.32 6.36
C GLN A 98 -2.50 18.04 7.40
N TYR A 99 -1.60 17.30 8.04
CA TYR A 99 -0.65 17.87 8.99
C TYR A 99 0.32 18.83 8.30
N PHE A 100 0.94 18.42 7.20
CA PHE A 100 1.88 19.27 6.46
C PHE A 100 1.18 20.44 5.78
N GLU A 101 -0.03 20.25 5.28
CA GLU A 101 -0.85 21.31 4.69
C GLU A 101 -1.13 22.45 5.71
N LYS A 102 -1.47 22.10 6.95
CA LYS A 102 -1.63 23.08 8.02
C LYS A 102 -0.33 23.86 8.30
N TYR A 103 0.82 23.18 8.26
CA TYR A 103 2.11 23.85 8.41
C TYR A 103 2.44 24.78 7.27
N LEU A 104 2.05 24.47 6.04
CA LEU A 104 2.29 25.30 4.86
C LEU A 104 1.37 26.50 4.79
N LYS A 105 0.08 26.32 5.08
CA LYS A 105 -0.91 27.39 4.98
C LYS A 105 -0.80 28.40 6.11
N GLY A 106 -0.27 28.00 7.25
CA GLY A 106 -0.32 28.78 8.46
C GLY A 106 -1.78 29.06 8.88
N GLY A 107 -1.95 29.74 9.98
CA GLY A 107 -3.25 30.21 10.44
C GLY A 107 -3.03 31.09 11.66
N PRO A 108 -3.97 31.99 12.03
CA PRO A 108 -3.81 32.89 13.16
C PRO A 108 -3.58 32.15 14.49
N ASP A 109 -4.03 30.90 14.57
CA ASP A 109 -3.90 30.05 15.77
C ASP A 109 -2.83 28.96 15.63
N PHE A 110 -2.06 28.95 14.53
CA PHE A 110 -1.07 27.92 14.25
C PHE A 110 0.35 28.42 14.55
N THR A 111 0.87 28.06 15.71
CA THR A 111 2.29 28.26 16.04
C THR A 111 3.08 26.99 15.73
N PRO A 112 4.01 27.01 14.76
CA PRO A 112 4.87 25.87 14.48
C PRO A 112 5.63 25.45 15.74
N ASP A 113 5.40 24.22 16.21
CA ASP A 113 6.14 23.62 17.31
C ASP A 113 7.01 22.48 16.78
N PRO A 114 8.31 22.68 16.61
CA PRO A 114 9.24 21.67 16.10
C PRO A 114 9.22 20.38 16.92
N SER A 115 9.02 20.46 18.24
CA SER A 115 8.99 19.29 19.12
C SER A 115 7.77 18.42 18.82
N ARG A 116 6.62 19.05 18.58
CA ARG A 116 5.39 18.34 18.17
C ARG A 116 5.53 17.72 16.79
N ALA A 117 6.19 18.40 15.86
CA ALA A 117 6.47 17.89 14.53
C ALA A 117 7.32 16.61 14.58
N VAL A 118 8.42 16.64 15.35
CA VAL A 118 9.30 15.48 15.55
C VAL A 118 8.54 14.31 16.19
N ALA A 119 7.75 14.58 17.23
CA ALA A 119 6.95 13.55 17.90
C ALA A 119 5.89 12.95 16.95
N HIS A 120 5.26 13.77 16.11
CA HIS A 120 4.27 13.32 15.12
C HIS A 120 4.92 12.40 14.09
N ILE A 121 6.03 12.81 13.49
CA ILE A 121 6.82 12.01 12.55
C ILE A 121 7.27 10.69 13.19
N GLY A 122 7.73 10.74 14.46
CA GLY A 122 8.14 9.54 15.20
C GLY A 122 7.01 8.51 15.36
N ARG A 123 5.80 8.96 15.71
CA ARG A 123 4.62 8.08 15.80
C ARG A 123 4.27 7.44 14.45
N GLY A 124 4.29 8.22 13.38
CA GLY A 124 4.01 7.70 12.04
C GLY A 124 5.01 6.65 11.59
N ARG A 125 6.30 6.85 11.86
CA ARG A 125 7.31 5.82 11.59
C ARG A 125 7.00 4.49 12.31
N GLN A 126 6.50 4.55 13.54
CA GLN A 126 6.11 3.34 14.28
C GLN A 126 4.89 2.66 13.63
N GLU A 127 3.88 3.44 13.22
CA GLU A 127 2.71 2.91 12.52
C GLU A 127 3.07 2.27 11.18
N ILE A 128 3.92 2.92 10.38
CA ILE A 128 4.44 2.34 9.13
C ILE A 128 5.17 1.02 9.39
N ARG A 129 6.02 0.95 10.42
CA ARG A 129 6.72 -0.31 10.78
C ARG A 129 5.76 -1.44 11.10
N LYS A 130 4.64 -1.16 11.78
CA LYS A 130 3.60 -2.16 12.07
C LYS A 130 2.93 -2.63 10.78
N ILE A 131 2.50 -1.72 9.93
CA ILE A 131 1.90 -2.03 8.62
C ILE A 131 2.84 -2.90 7.79
N LEU A 132 4.13 -2.55 7.71
CA LEU A 132 5.13 -3.33 6.99
C LEU A 132 5.35 -4.73 7.57
N ALA A 133 5.30 -4.87 8.89
CA ALA A 133 5.43 -6.18 9.54
C ALA A 133 4.22 -7.09 9.24
N GLU A 134 3.02 -6.51 9.20
CA GLU A 134 1.79 -7.22 8.82
C GLU A 134 1.80 -7.55 7.31
N ALA A 135 2.24 -6.62 6.46
CA ALA A 135 2.35 -6.85 5.02
C ALA A 135 3.26 -8.04 4.67
N ARG A 136 4.37 -8.22 5.40
CA ARG A 136 5.23 -9.40 5.20
C ARG A 136 4.53 -10.71 5.53
N LYS A 137 3.74 -10.74 6.59
CA LYS A 137 2.95 -11.95 6.93
C LYS A 137 1.92 -12.24 5.85
N LEU A 138 1.31 -11.20 5.28
CA LEU A 138 0.40 -11.36 4.15
C LEU A 138 1.13 -11.85 2.89
N GLU A 139 2.33 -11.37 2.61
CA GLU A 139 3.18 -11.86 1.51
C GLU A 139 3.48 -13.37 1.65
N GLU A 140 3.87 -13.81 2.85
CA GLU A 140 4.11 -15.24 3.13
C GLU A 140 2.83 -16.07 2.92
N ARG A 141 1.67 -15.57 3.35
CA ARG A 141 0.38 -16.22 3.14
C ARG A 141 -0.03 -16.23 1.67
N ALA A 142 0.21 -15.14 0.94
CA ALA A 142 -0.03 -15.08 -0.50
C ALA A 142 0.76 -16.15 -1.25
N GLU A 143 2.02 -16.34 -0.87
CA GLU A 143 2.87 -17.34 -1.51
C GLU A 143 2.43 -18.78 -1.19
N MET A 144 1.97 -19.05 0.03
CA MET A 144 1.38 -20.34 0.38
C MET A 144 0.09 -20.59 -0.41
N LEU A 145 -0.82 -19.62 -0.44
CA LEU A 145 -2.07 -19.69 -1.18
C LEU A 145 -1.81 -19.87 -2.69
N ARG A 146 -0.82 -19.17 -3.23
CA ARG A 146 -0.40 -19.30 -4.64
C ARG A 146 0.03 -20.73 -4.98
N LYS A 147 0.86 -21.36 -4.14
CA LYS A 147 1.31 -22.74 -4.34
C LYS A 147 0.16 -23.73 -4.28
N GLU A 148 -0.71 -23.57 -3.29
CA GLU A 148 -1.91 -24.42 -3.13
C GLU A 148 -2.82 -24.31 -4.36
N LYS A 149 -3.21 -23.10 -4.74
CA LYS A 149 -4.12 -22.87 -5.86
C LYS A 149 -3.50 -23.19 -7.23
N SER A 150 -2.20 -22.98 -7.41
CA SER A 150 -1.52 -23.42 -8.63
C SER A 150 -1.54 -24.93 -8.80
N ALA A 151 -1.40 -25.68 -7.71
CA ALA A 151 -1.48 -27.15 -7.73
C ALA A 151 -2.93 -27.64 -7.97
N GLU A 152 -3.93 -27.05 -7.30
CA GLU A 152 -5.33 -27.39 -7.47
C GLU A 152 -5.86 -27.13 -8.88
N LEU A 153 -5.42 -26.03 -9.49
CA LEU A 153 -5.88 -25.57 -10.80
C LEU A 153 -4.98 -26.03 -11.95
N GLU A 154 -3.95 -26.81 -11.64
CA GLU A 154 -2.93 -27.29 -12.61
C GLU A 154 -2.37 -26.15 -13.50
N GLN A 155 -2.27 -24.93 -12.92
CA GLN A 155 -1.84 -23.73 -13.62
C GLN A 155 -0.93 -22.87 -12.72
N GLU A 156 0.18 -22.40 -13.28
CA GLU A 156 1.02 -21.42 -12.57
C GLU A 156 0.30 -20.06 -12.46
N LEU A 157 0.17 -19.58 -11.22
CA LEU A 157 -0.46 -18.30 -10.89
C LEU A 157 0.61 -17.24 -10.61
N PRO A 158 0.40 -15.98 -11.04
CA PRO A 158 1.33 -14.89 -10.72
C PRO A 158 1.30 -14.55 -9.22
N PRO A 159 2.32 -13.86 -8.68
CA PRO A 159 2.29 -13.35 -7.32
C PRO A 159 1.09 -12.44 -7.07
N LEU A 160 0.38 -12.64 -5.95
CA LEU A 160 -0.85 -11.91 -5.62
C LEU A 160 -0.59 -10.71 -4.69
N HIS A 161 0.53 -10.69 -3.99
CA HIS A 161 0.81 -9.68 -2.99
C HIS A 161 1.22 -8.32 -3.59
N PHE A 162 0.78 -7.24 -2.92
CA PHE A 162 1.27 -5.89 -3.18
C PHE A 162 2.67 -5.74 -2.59
N ARG A 163 3.65 -5.52 -3.45
CA ARG A 163 5.05 -5.38 -3.03
C ARG A 163 5.35 -3.95 -2.62
N LEU A 164 5.81 -3.77 -1.39
CA LEU A 164 6.36 -2.51 -0.89
C LEU A 164 7.89 -2.58 -0.86
N PRO A 165 8.57 -2.19 -1.96
CA PRO A 165 10.01 -2.28 -2.00
C PRO A 165 10.66 -1.19 -1.13
N GLU A 166 11.83 -1.52 -0.60
CA GLU A 166 12.83 -0.59 -0.02
C GLU A 166 12.37 0.44 1.04
N LEU A 167 11.12 0.40 1.54
CA LEU A 167 10.69 1.21 2.69
C LEU A 167 11.59 0.99 3.92
N LYS A 168 12.33 -0.12 3.98
CA LYS A 168 13.37 -0.33 5.00
C LYS A 168 14.42 0.78 5.00
N GLN A 169 14.81 1.28 3.83
CA GLN A 169 15.79 2.36 3.72
C GLN A 169 15.23 3.70 4.19
N LEU A 170 13.93 3.95 3.96
CA LEU A 170 13.26 5.13 4.49
C LEU A 170 13.18 5.13 6.02
N LEU A 171 13.01 3.94 6.61
CA LEU A 171 12.82 3.76 8.06
C LEU A 171 14.14 3.56 8.82
N SER A 172 15.25 3.28 8.14
CA SER A 172 16.57 3.22 8.78
C SER A 172 16.93 4.61 9.26
N SER A 173 17.05 4.75 10.57
CA SER A 173 17.59 5.94 11.21
C SER A 173 19.07 6.06 10.88
N ARG A 174 19.50 7.18 10.37
CA ARG A 174 20.72 7.83 10.80
C ARG A 174 20.34 9.04 11.58
#